data_8624590e266795897f991c819d5e9355
#
_entry.id   8624590e266795897f991c819d5e9355
#
_cell.length_a   1.000
_cell.length_b   1.000
_cell.length_c   1.000
_cell.angle_alpha   90.00
_cell.angle_beta   90.00
_cell.angle_gamma   90.00
#
_symmetry.space_group_name_H-M   'P 1'
#
loop_
_entity.id
_entity.type
_entity.pdbx_description
1 polymer ?
#
loop_
_entity_poly.entity_id
_entity_poly.type
_entity_poly.pdbx_seq_one_letter_code
_entity_poly.pdbx_strand_id
1 'polypeptide(L)'
;TALYRAIEQAVILPCAGEMESIADVECDFSETYKKKVNRLIKDRSRPYYPLIKTTLRKTIFIIAAVLMMSTITVAAVPQLREWFVGLFVSQNENNADVHAVQGAIPADDMNDEFIYYEPTFIPKGFVEESRIKDIAHLGIDYRFKNKIIFYSQSPLTATHNIDTENRKTEYVTVSGCEAFLSYDDNSSIIVWNDGNYVYSINGD
;
A
#
# COMPACT_ATOMS: atom_id res chain seq x y z
N THR A 1 -47.41 -39.45 -30.46
CA THR A 1 -47.36 -40.83 -29.94
C THR A 1 -47.28 -41.87 -31.08
N ALA A 2 -48.10 -41.77 -32.17
CA ALA A 2 -48.02 -42.64 -33.34
C ALA A 2 -46.74 -42.39 -34.16
N LEU A 3 -46.35 -41.13 -34.34
CA LEU A 3 -45.17 -40.72 -35.05
C LEU A 3 -43.88 -41.22 -34.37
N TYR A 4 -43.85 -41.15 -33.03
CA TYR A 4 -42.70 -41.67 -32.25
C TYR A 4 -42.47 -43.16 -32.46
N ARG A 5 -43.57 -43.97 -32.38
CA ARG A 5 -43.49 -45.38 -32.65
C ARG A 5 -43.09 -45.74 -34.08
N ALA A 6 -43.54 -44.95 -35.06
CA ALA A 6 -43.15 -45.13 -36.45
C ALA A 6 -41.65 -44.85 -36.67
N ILE A 7 -41.10 -43.81 -36.03
CA ILE A 7 -39.65 -43.49 -36.06
C ILE A 7 -38.85 -44.56 -35.33
N GLU A 8 -39.32 -45.03 -34.19
CA GLU A 8 -38.67 -46.11 -33.43
C GLU A 8 -38.56 -47.40 -34.22
N GLN A 9 -39.66 -47.81 -34.86
CA GLN A 9 -39.68 -49.04 -35.67
C GLN A 9 -38.96 -48.92 -37.02
N ALA A 10 -39.02 -47.76 -37.69
CA ALA A 10 -38.49 -47.58 -39.00
C ALA A 10 -37.03 -47.16 -39.05
N VAL A 11 -36.55 -46.51 -38.01
CA VAL A 11 -35.20 -45.91 -37.97
C VAL A 11 -34.35 -46.42 -36.81
N ILE A 12 -34.87 -46.36 -35.59
CA ILE A 12 -34.07 -46.61 -34.41
C ILE A 12 -33.75 -48.11 -34.26
N LEU A 13 -34.73 -49.00 -34.44
CA LEU A 13 -34.50 -50.44 -34.28
C LEU A 13 -33.57 -51.04 -35.35
N PRO A 14 -33.71 -50.70 -36.65
CA PRO A 14 -32.76 -51.20 -37.65
C PRO A 14 -31.32 -50.67 -37.40
N CYS A 15 -31.16 -49.39 -37.08
CA CYS A 15 -29.84 -48.81 -36.78
C CYS A 15 -29.23 -49.42 -35.49
N ALA A 16 -30.04 -49.74 -34.49
CA ALA A 16 -29.53 -50.40 -33.27
C ALA A 16 -29.01 -51.83 -33.56
N GLY A 17 -29.68 -52.58 -34.41
CA GLY A 17 -29.21 -53.90 -34.83
C GLY A 17 -27.92 -53.85 -35.66
N GLU A 18 -27.77 -52.89 -36.53
CA GLU A 18 -26.52 -52.66 -37.27
C GLU A 18 -25.38 -52.21 -36.33
N MET A 19 -25.68 -51.37 -35.34
CA MET A 19 -24.70 -50.94 -34.33
C MET A 19 -24.23 -52.10 -33.45
N GLU A 20 -25.11 -53.07 -33.11
CA GLU A 20 -24.74 -54.22 -32.31
C GLU A 20 -23.77 -55.14 -33.08
N SER A 21 -23.95 -55.26 -34.40
CA SER A 21 -23.01 -56.02 -35.26
C SER A 21 -21.64 -55.32 -35.46
N ILE A 22 -21.56 -54.00 -35.19
CA ILE A 22 -20.32 -53.21 -35.29
C ILE A 22 -19.53 -53.21 -33.96
N ALA A 23 -20.18 -53.59 -32.86
CA ALA A 23 -19.55 -53.59 -31.54
C ALA A 23 -18.33 -54.52 -31.41
N ASP A 24 -18.27 -55.55 -32.26
CA ASP A 24 -17.15 -56.55 -32.27
C ASP A 24 -16.01 -56.17 -33.25
N VAL A 25 -16.09 -54.99 -33.93
CA VAL A 25 -14.99 -54.58 -34.80
C VAL A 25 -13.95 -53.87 -33.95
N GLU A 26 -12.85 -54.55 -33.66
CA GLU A 26 -11.67 -53.93 -33.04
C GLU A 26 -11.06 -52.89 -34.00
N CYS A 27 -11.52 -51.66 -33.89
CA CYS A 27 -10.98 -50.55 -34.65
C CYS A 27 -9.66 -50.09 -34.05
N ASP A 28 -8.55 -50.42 -34.68
CA ASP A 28 -7.25 -49.88 -34.28
C ASP A 28 -7.12 -48.44 -34.75
N PHE A 29 -7.47 -47.50 -33.87
CA PHE A 29 -7.36 -46.05 -34.14
C PHE A 29 -5.89 -45.65 -34.23
N SER A 30 -5.57 -44.81 -35.20
CA SER A 30 -4.21 -44.29 -35.36
C SER A 30 -3.71 -43.65 -34.03
N GLU A 31 -2.43 -43.79 -33.76
CA GLU A 31 -1.81 -43.19 -32.56
C GLU A 31 -2.04 -41.68 -32.41
N THR A 32 -2.14 -41.00 -33.55
CA THR A 32 -2.47 -39.54 -33.57
C THR A 32 -3.89 -39.28 -33.06
N TYR A 33 -4.86 -40.15 -33.43
CA TYR A 33 -6.24 -40.04 -32.96
C TYR A 33 -6.33 -40.38 -31.47
N LYS A 34 -5.71 -41.46 -31.01
CA LYS A 34 -5.64 -41.87 -29.59
C LYS A 34 -5.05 -40.70 -28.73
N LYS A 35 -3.95 -40.11 -29.18
CA LYS A 35 -3.35 -38.95 -28.51
C LYS A 35 -4.31 -37.72 -28.46
N LYS A 36 -5.05 -37.44 -29.53
CA LYS A 36 -6.00 -36.35 -29.58
C LYS A 36 -7.19 -36.57 -28.63
N VAL A 37 -7.76 -37.77 -28.61
CA VAL A 37 -8.85 -38.14 -27.71
C VAL A 37 -8.41 -38.11 -26.26
N ASN A 38 -7.26 -38.66 -25.93
CA ASN A 38 -6.72 -38.63 -24.58
C ASN A 38 -6.45 -37.20 -24.10
N ARG A 39 -6.03 -36.31 -25.02
CA ARG A 39 -5.85 -34.86 -24.70
C ARG A 39 -7.19 -34.21 -24.39
N LEU A 40 -8.24 -34.48 -25.17
CA LEU A 40 -9.58 -33.94 -24.94
C LEU A 40 -10.18 -34.45 -23.61
N ILE A 41 -10.02 -35.73 -23.29
CA ILE A 41 -10.47 -36.31 -22.02
C ILE A 41 -9.73 -35.65 -20.84
N LYS A 42 -8.41 -35.51 -20.95
CA LYS A 42 -7.60 -34.86 -19.93
C LYS A 42 -7.95 -33.41 -19.73
N ASP A 43 -8.25 -32.66 -20.78
CA ASP A 43 -8.68 -31.25 -20.71
C ASP A 43 -10.08 -31.12 -20.10
N ARG A 44 -11.00 -32.09 -20.36
CA ARG A 44 -12.34 -32.10 -19.78
C ARG A 44 -12.35 -32.50 -18.30
N SER A 45 -11.41 -33.31 -17.86
CA SER A 45 -11.28 -33.72 -16.44
C SER A 45 -10.60 -32.68 -15.56
N ARG A 46 -9.99 -31.64 -16.15
CA ARG A 46 -9.38 -30.54 -15.39
C ARG A 46 -10.44 -29.59 -14.86
N PRO A 47 -10.37 -29.20 -13.57
CA PRO A 47 -11.27 -28.22 -13.04
C PRO A 47 -11.15 -26.91 -13.85
N TYR A 48 -12.29 -26.38 -14.30
CA TYR A 48 -12.36 -25.16 -15.09
C TYR A 48 -12.21 -23.94 -14.19
N TYR A 49 -11.00 -23.38 -14.13
CA TYR A 49 -10.72 -22.10 -13.48
C TYR A 49 -10.53 -21.00 -14.55
N PRO A 50 -11.59 -20.29 -14.96
CA PRO A 50 -11.52 -19.32 -16.06
C PRO A 50 -10.56 -18.16 -15.76
N LEU A 51 -10.37 -17.83 -14.47
CA LEU A 51 -9.48 -16.75 -14.01
C LEU A 51 -7.99 -17.12 -14.14
N ILE A 52 -7.64 -18.42 -14.21
CA ILE A 52 -6.24 -18.89 -14.15
C ILE A 52 -5.83 -19.62 -15.44
N LYS A 53 -6.57 -19.46 -16.53
CA LYS A 53 -6.37 -20.24 -17.76
C LYS A 53 -5.09 -19.89 -18.53
N THR A 54 -4.63 -18.63 -18.47
CA THR A 54 -3.42 -18.18 -19.18
C THR A 54 -2.30 -17.89 -18.20
N THR A 55 -1.04 -18.08 -18.63
CA THR A 55 0.14 -17.79 -17.80
C THR A 55 0.12 -16.33 -17.28
N LEU A 56 -0.25 -15.39 -18.14
CA LEU A 56 -0.37 -13.99 -17.79
C LEU A 56 -1.42 -13.72 -16.69
N ARG A 57 -2.58 -14.37 -16.75
CA ARG A 57 -3.61 -14.24 -15.70
C ARG A 57 -3.17 -14.87 -14.39
N LYS A 58 -2.43 -15.99 -14.42
CA LYS A 58 -1.82 -16.58 -13.21
C LYS A 58 -0.85 -15.61 -12.55
N THR A 59 0.01 -14.98 -13.34
CA THR A 59 0.97 -14.01 -12.84
C THR A 59 0.28 -12.81 -12.21
N ILE A 60 -0.74 -12.24 -12.87
CA ILE A 60 -1.53 -11.13 -12.32
C ILE A 60 -2.23 -11.55 -11.01
N PHE A 61 -2.79 -12.76 -10.94
CA PHE A 61 -3.45 -13.24 -9.72
C PHE A 61 -2.46 -13.42 -8.56
N ILE A 62 -1.26 -13.95 -8.83
CA ILE A 62 -0.20 -14.09 -7.83
C ILE A 62 0.25 -12.72 -7.32
N ILE A 63 0.48 -11.75 -8.23
CA ILE A 63 0.86 -10.39 -7.85
C ILE A 63 -0.24 -9.75 -6.98
N ALA A 64 -1.50 -9.87 -7.37
CA ALA A 64 -2.62 -9.35 -6.60
C ALA A 64 -2.73 -9.99 -5.21
N ALA A 65 -2.51 -11.31 -5.11
CA ALA A 65 -2.52 -12.03 -3.84
C ALA A 65 -1.35 -11.58 -2.92
N VAL A 66 -0.16 -11.39 -3.48
CA VAL A 66 1.01 -10.88 -2.74
C VAL A 66 0.75 -9.46 -2.24
N LEU A 67 0.19 -8.58 -3.08
CA LEU A 67 -0.17 -7.21 -2.68
C LEU A 67 -1.22 -7.20 -1.56
N MET A 68 -2.27 -8.03 -1.64
CA MET A 68 -3.26 -8.13 -0.58
C MET A 68 -2.67 -8.67 0.73
N MET A 69 -1.80 -9.69 0.67
CA MET A 69 -1.14 -10.21 1.86
C MET A 69 -0.21 -9.17 2.49
N SER A 70 0.53 -8.39 1.69
CA SER A 70 1.41 -7.34 2.20
C SER A 70 0.62 -6.22 2.89
N THR A 71 -0.52 -5.80 2.35
CA THR A 71 -1.39 -4.78 2.99
C THR A 71 -1.97 -5.26 4.32
N ILE A 72 -2.40 -6.53 4.40
CA ILE A 72 -2.90 -7.13 5.64
C ILE A 72 -1.77 -7.21 6.69
N THR A 73 -0.55 -7.58 6.28
CA THR A 73 0.60 -7.68 7.18
C THR A 73 0.97 -6.32 7.76
N VAL A 74 1.00 -5.27 6.93
CA VAL A 74 1.26 -3.89 7.39
C VAL A 74 0.19 -3.40 8.37
N ALA A 75 -1.10 -3.69 8.10
CA ALA A 75 -2.18 -3.31 8.99
C ALA A 75 -2.17 -4.07 10.33
N ALA A 76 -1.68 -5.33 10.33
CA ALA A 76 -1.68 -6.21 11.50
C ALA A 76 -0.45 -6.05 12.42
N VAL A 77 0.65 -5.49 11.92
CA VAL A 77 1.90 -5.34 12.68
C VAL A 77 2.14 -3.86 12.97
N PRO A 78 1.97 -3.41 14.24
CA PRO A 78 2.12 -2.00 14.63
C PRO A 78 3.46 -1.39 14.20
N GLN A 79 4.56 -2.12 14.34
CA GLN A 79 5.91 -1.64 13.96
C GLN A 79 6.04 -1.39 12.44
N LEU A 80 5.39 -2.20 11.60
CA LEU A 80 5.36 -1.95 10.16
C LEU A 80 4.45 -0.77 9.80
N ARG A 81 3.38 -0.58 10.56
CA ARG A 81 2.51 0.58 10.40
C ARG A 81 3.25 1.88 10.76
N GLU A 82 3.99 1.90 11.86
CA GLU A 82 4.83 3.03 12.27
C GLU A 82 5.91 3.35 11.22
N TRP A 83 6.51 2.32 10.61
CA TRP A 83 7.48 2.50 9.53
C TRP A 83 6.84 3.09 8.26
N PHE A 84 5.59 2.70 7.90
CA PHE A 84 4.86 3.27 6.77
C PHE A 84 4.28 4.68 7.06
N VAL A 85 4.03 5.02 8.32
CA VAL A 85 3.61 6.36 8.77
C VAL A 85 4.82 7.28 8.97
N GLY A 86 6.04 6.76 8.79
CA GLY A 86 7.28 7.52 8.87
C GLY A 86 7.34 8.72 7.94
N LEU A 87 8.33 9.57 8.16
CA LEU A 87 8.57 10.75 7.31
C LEU A 87 9.08 10.33 5.93
N PHE A 88 8.38 10.69 4.87
CA PHE A 88 8.95 10.68 3.52
C PHE A 88 9.69 11.99 3.29
N VAL A 89 11.01 11.86 3.08
CA VAL A 89 11.85 12.98 2.69
C VAL A 89 12.19 12.82 1.21
N SER A 90 11.66 13.71 0.38
CA SER A 90 12.07 13.82 -1.02
C SER A 90 13.23 14.82 -1.08
N GLN A 91 14.47 14.34 -1.20
CA GLN A 91 15.63 15.19 -1.35
C GLN A 91 15.83 15.57 -2.82
N ASN A 92 15.86 16.86 -3.10
CA ASN A 92 16.45 17.48 -4.29
C ASN A 92 17.85 17.99 -3.96
N GLU A 93 18.62 18.43 -4.96
CA GLU A 93 20.02 18.86 -4.76
C GLU A 93 20.18 19.95 -3.67
N ASN A 94 19.19 20.80 -3.46
CA ASN A 94 19.27 21.97 -2.57
C ASN A 94 18.21 22.01 -1.46
N ASN A 95 17.14 21.22 -1.56
CA ASN A 95 16.03 21.23 -0.62
C ASN A 95 15.53 19.83 -0.29
N ALA A 96 15.02 19.65 0.92
CA ALA A 96 14.28 18.47 1.31
C ALA A 96 12.83 18.82 1.66
N ASP A 97 11.89 18.19 0.97
CA ASP A 97 10.47 18.25 1.31
C ASP A 97 10.14 17.11 2.27
N VAL A 98 9.82 17.44 3.50
CA VAL A 98 9.44 16.48 4.54
C VAL A 98 7.93 16.35 4.58
N HIS A 99 7.44 15.17 4.21
CA HIS A 99 6.01 14.84 4.28
C HIS A 99 5.79 13.73 5.30
N ALA A 100 4.79 13.88 6.15
CA ALA A 100 4.28 12.73 6.88
C ALA A 100 3.47 11.86 5.91
N VAL A 101 3.83 10.57 5.80
CA VAL A 101 2.99 9.62 5.06
C VAL A 101 1.76 9.33 5.89
N GLN A 102 0.66 9.90 5.46
CA GLN A 102 -0.64 9.53 5.96
C GLN A 102 -0.96 8.12 5.41
N GLY A 103 -0.78 7.10 6.22
CA GLY A 103 -1.50 5.85 6.01
C GLY A 103 -2.97 6.24 6.02
N ALA A 104 -3.70 5.92 4.92
CA ALA A 104 -5.05 6.35 4.65
C ALA A 104 -5.95 6.30 5.91
N ILE A 105 -6.00 7.40 6.64
CA ILE A 105 -7.05 7.64 7.62
C ILE A 105 -8.26 8.04 6.77
N PRO A 106 -9.38 7.33 6.86
CA PRO A 106 -10.59 7.71 6.15
C PRO A 106 -10.92 9.16 6.50
N ALA A 107 -11.27 9.96 5.50
CA ALA A 107 -11.61 11.37 5.64
C ALA A 107 -12.80 11.65 6.60
N ASP A 108 -13.49 10.62 7.05
CA ASP A 108 -14.64 10.71 7.96
C ASP A 108 -14.25 10.93 9.44
N ASP A 109 -12.97 10.73 9.83
CA ASP A 109 -12.52 10.95 11.22
C ASP A 109 -11.89 12.33 11.45
N MET A 110 -11.98 13.26 10.51
CA MET A 110 -11.47 14.64 10.65
C MET A 110 -12.30 15.54 11.57
N ASN A 111 -13.14 15.00 12.43
CA ASN A 111 -13.88 15.76 13.46
C ASN A 111 -13.12 15.87 14.80
N ASP A 112 -11.91 15.31 14.89
CA ASP A 112 -11.12 15.48 16.10
C ASP A 112 -10.54 16.89 16.17
N GLU A 113 -10.90 17.60 17.22
CA GLU A 113 -10.38 18.94 17.56
C GLU A 113 -8.84 18.88 17.61
N PHE A 114 -8.14 19.79 16.90
CA PHE A 114 -6.68 19.85 16.90
C PHE A 114 -6.18 20.09 18.34
N ILE A 115 -5.47 19.11 18.90
CA ILE A 115 -4.92 19.16 20.24
C ILE A 115 -3.56 19.84 20.20
N TYR A 116 -3.41 20.94 20.92
CA TYR A 116 -2.17 21.70 20.96
C TYR A 116 -1.22 21.15 22.02
N TYR A 117 -0.01 20.77 21.58
CA TYR A 117 1.08 20.33 22.45
C TYR A 117 2.16 21.40 22.48
N GLU A 118 2.51 21.82 23.68
CA GLU A 118 3.53 22.86 23.91
C GLU A 118 4.83 22.22 24.43
N PRO A 119 6.01 22.81 24.11
CA PRO A 119 7.27 22.33 24.65
C PRO A 119 7.26 22.40 26.18
N THR A 120 7.57 21.28 26.83
CA THR A 120 7.65 21.18 28.29
C THR A 120 9.00 21.64 28.83
N PHE A 121 10.01 21.70 27.96
CA PHE A 121 11.35 22.16 28.32
C PHE A 121 11.76 23.31 27.41
N ILE A 122 12.10 24.44 28.02
CA ILE A 122 12.64 25.61 27.33
C ILE A 122 14.03 25.89 27.92
N PRO A 123 15.07 26.03 27.07
CA PRO A 123 16.43 26.29 27.54
C PRO A 123 16.49 27.57 28.40
N LYS A 124 17.35 27.53 29.42
CA LYS A 124 17.46 28.63 30.38
C LYS A 124 17.79 29.94 29.69
N GLY A 125 16.99 30.93 29.98
CA GLY A 125 17.15 32.30 29.44
C GLY A 125 16.29 32.62 28.23
N PHE A 126 15.79 31.60 27.52
CA PHE A 126 14.81 31.81 26.45
C PHE A 126 13.46 32.20 27.08
N VAL A 127 12.80 33.18 26.46
CA VAL A 127 11.44 33.59 26.81
C VAL A 127 10.59 33.55 25.56
N GLU A 128 9.31 33.25 25.70
CA GLU A 128 8.36 33.33 24.61
C GLU A 128 8.22 34.77 24.14
N GLU A 129 8.45 35.01 22.85
CA GLU A 129 8.34 36.34 22.22
C GLU A 129 7.06 36.45 21.41
N SER A 130 6.69 35.39 20.67
CA SER A 130 5.47 35.38 19.88
C SER A 130 4.82 33.99 19.87
N ARG A 131 3.52 33.98 19.64
CA ARG A 131 2.72 32.78 19.55
C ARG A 131 1.66 32.93 18.45
N ILE A 132 1.60 31.99 17.55
CA ILE A 132 0.55 31.84 16.56
C ILE A 132 -0.23 30.59 16.91
N LYS A 133 -1.53 30.74 17.12
CA LYS A 133 -2.43 29.60 17.37
C LYS A 133 -3.61 29.72 16.42
N ASP A 134 -3.67 28.84 15.45
CA ASP A 134 -4.72 28.78 14.44
C ASP A 134 -5.45 27.43 14.52
N ILE A 135 -6.52 27.23 13.77
CA ILE A 135 -7.40 26.03 13.82
C ILE A 135 -6.61 24.71 13.77
N ALA A 136 -5.52 24.65 13.02
CA ALA A 136 -4.71 23.45 12.83
C ALA A 136 -3.21 23.76 12.85
N HIS A 137 -2.78 24.77 13.57
CA HIS A 137 -1.37 25.12 13.64
C HIS A 137 -1.05 25.80 14.98
N LEU A 138 0.09 25.43 15.56
CA LEU A 138 0.71 26.11 16.68
C LEU A 138 2.15 26.48 16.29
N GLY A 139 2.48 27.77 16.37
CA GLY A 139 3.84 28.28 16.23
C GLY A 139 4.23 29.07 17.45
N ILE A 140 5.42 28.86 18.01
CA ILE A 140 5.91 29.58 19.18
C ILE A 140 7.36 29.99 18.94
N ASP A 141 7.65 31.28 19.03
CA ASP A 141 9.00 31.81 19.02
C ASP A 141 9.52 32.04 20.44
N TYR A 142 10.67 31.47 20.72
CA TYR A 142 11.41 31.73 21.94
C TYR A 142 12.69 32.49 21.62
N ARG A 143 12.98 33.54 22.36
CA ARG A 143 14.15 34.40 22.15
C ARG A 143 15.03 34.49 23.40
N PHE A 144 16.33 34.44 23.15
CA PHE A 144 17.36 34.79 24.12
C PHE A 144 18.45 35.60 23.45
N LYS A 145 18.54 36.91 23.76
CA LYS A 145 19.45 37.88 23.11
C LYS A 145 19.21 37.92 21.59
N ASN A 146 20.20 37.47 20.80
CA ASN A 146 20.14 37.40 19.34
C ASN A 146 19.82 35.98 18.81
N LYS A 147 19.49 34.99 19.70
CA LYS A 147 19.15 33.63 19.34
C LYS A 147 17.65 33.43 19.38
N ILE A 148 17.17 32.65 18.43
CA ILE A 148 15.74 32.29 18.28
C ILE A 148 15.62 30.76 18.27
N ILE A 149 14.58 30.27 18.92
CA ILE A 149 14.08 28.90 18.75
C ILE A 149 12.63 29.02 18.32
N PHE A 150 12.30 28.48 17.17
CA PHE A 150 10.95 28.37 16.67
C PHE A 150 10.45 26.95 16.81
N TYR A 151 9.34 26.77 17.49
CA TYR A 151 8.61 25.51 17.60
C TYR A 151 7.35 25.57 16.76
N SER A 152 7.04 24.50 16.05
CA SER A 152 5.81 24.37 15.27
C SER A 152 5.19 22.99 15.41
N GLN A 153 3.86 22.96 15.47
CA GLN A 153 3.03 21.77 15.39
C GLN A 153 1.99 21.97 14.29
N SER A 154 1.85 20.98 13.42
CA SER A 154 0.98 21.00 12.24
C SER A 154 0.30 19.65 12.04
N PRO A 155 -0.81 19.55 11.30
CA PRO A 155 -1.41 18.27 10.94
C PRO A 155 -0.48 17.46 10.03
N LEU A 156 -0.70 16.15 9.95
CA LEU A 156 0.10 15.24 9.09
C LEU A 156 0.07 15.61 7.61
N THR A 157 -0.92 16.37 7.18
CA THR A 157 -1.04 16.86 5.79
C THR A 157 -0.10 18.03 5.49
N ALA A 158 0.55 18.60 6.50
CA ALA A 158 1.50 19.70 6.31
C ALA A 158 2.79 19.21 5.66
N THR A 159 3.33 20.04 4.76
CA THR A 159 4.64 19.86 4.14
C THR A 159 5.61 20.83 4.75
N HIS A 160 6.76 20.34 5.20
CA HIS A 160 7.86 21.17 5.65
C HIS A 160 8.97 21.17 4.60
N ASN A 161 9.18 22.32 3.95
CA ASN A 161 10.30 22.50 3.04
C ASN A 161 11.52 22.92 3.86
N ILE A 162 12.58 22.13 3.78
CA ILE A 162 13.82 22.34 4.54
C ILE A 162 14.93 22.61 3.54
N ASP A 163 15.60 23.76 3.70
CA ASP A 163 16.83 24.04 2.99
C ASP A 163 17.92 23.07 3.45
N THR A 164 18.49 22.35 2.51
CA THR A 164 19.58 21.37 2.74
C THR A 164 20.84 21.76 1.99
N GLU A 165 20.86 22.90 1.29
CA GLU A 165 22.02 23.38 0.56
C GLU A 165 23.18 23.69 1.52
N ASN A 166 24.31 23.02 1.30
CA ASN A 166 25.52 23.13 2.15
C ASN A 166 25.30 22.75 3.63
N ARG A 167 24.25 21.99 3.95
CA ARG A 167 23.93 21.56 5.32
C ARG A 167 24.20 20.05 5.47
N LYS A 168 24.49 19.63 6.70
CA LYS A 168 24.54 18.21 7.06
C LYS A 168 23.14 17.74 7.38
N THR A 169 22.81 16.54 6.89
CA THR A 169 21.50 15.92 7.13
C THR A 169 21.67 14.53 7.71
N GLU A 170 20.84 14.19 8.69
CA GLU A 170 20.83 12.86 9.30
C GLU A 170 19.44 12.51 9.85
N TYR A 171 19.21 11.22 10.03
CA TYR A 171 18.02 10.74 10.76
C TYR A 171 18.39 10.45 12.21
N VAL A 172 17.59 10.97 13.12
CA VAL A 172 17.73 10.79 14.57
C VAL A 172 16.42 10.29 15.16
N THR A 173 16.43 9.91 16.43
CA THR A 173 15.21 9.47 17.14
C THR A 173 14.81 10.50 18.18
N VAL A 174 13.57 10.99 18.12
CA VAL A 174 12.97 11.89 19.09
C VAL A 174 11.75 11.21 19.72
N SER A 175 11.79 10.96 21.01
CA SER A 175 10.69 10.30 21.74
C SER A 175 10.22 8.97 21.14
N GLY A 176 11.14 8.22 20.51
CA GLY A 176 10.83 6.96 19.85
C GLY A 176 10.38 7.10 18.38
N CYS A 177 10.20 8.31 17.87
CA CYS A 177 9.85 8.58 16.48
C CYS A 177 11.10 8.92 15.67
N GLU A 178 11.14 8.53 14.40
CA GLU A 178 12.18 8.94 13.48
C GLU A 178 12.03 10.43 13.15
N ALA A 179 13.14 11.16 13.18
CA ALA A 179 13.20 12.59 12.93
C ALA A 179 14.27 12.90 11.88
N PHE A 180 13.97 13.84 11.00
CA PHE A 180 14.92 14.38 10.03
C PHE A 180 15.58 15.63 10.62
N LEU A 181 16.91 15.61 10.74
CA LEU A 181 17.73 16.71 11.23
C LEU A 181 18.56 17.27 10.09
N SER A 182 18.49 18.59 9.87
CA SER A 182 19.36 19.36 8.98
C SER A 182 20.06 20.45 9.77
N TYR A 183 21.39 20.55 9.69
CA TYR A 183 22.15 21.52 10.48
C TYR A 183 23.41 21.99 9.78
N ASP A 184 23.85 23.19 10.16
CA ASP A 184 25.14 23.79 9.82
C ASP A 184 25.75 24.44 11.07
N ASP A 185 26.79 25.27 10.90
CA ASP A 185 27.48 25.93 12.01
C ASP A 185 26.63 27.02 12.66
N ASN A 186 25.57 27.50 12.03
CA ASN A 186 24.77 28.63 12.47
C ASN A 186 23.37 28.25 12.93
N SER A 187 22.77 27.20 12.35
CA SER A 187 21.38 26.86 12.59
C SER A 187 21.12 25.36 12.46
N SER A 188 20.04 24.93 13.09
CA SER A 188 19.57 23.56 12.99
C SER A 188 18.04 23.51 12.88
N ILE A 189 17.53 22.57 12.10
CA ILE A 189 16.11 22.24 12.05
C ILE A 189 15.94 20.74 12.22
N ILE A 190 15.02 20.37 13.09
CA ILE A 190 14.59 18.98 13.26
C ILE A 190 13.10 18.90 13.04
N VAL A 191 12.67 17.89 12.26
CA VAL A 191 11.26 17.62 11.95
C VAL A 191 10.95 16.17 12.23
N TRP A 192 9.86 15.90 12.93
CA TRP A 192 9.37 14.53 13.20
C TRP A 192 7.84 14.50 13.22
N ASN A 193 7.27 13.31 13.20
CA ASN A 193 5.85 13.11 13.47
C ASN A 193 5.66 12.01 14.53
N ASP A 194 4.55 12.08 15.26
CA ASP A 194 4.15 11.10 16.27
C ASP A 194 3.00 10.19 15.81
N GLY A 195 2.64 10.27 14.52
CA GLY A 195 1.50 9.57 13.92
C GLY A 195 0.19 10.37 13.96
N ASN A 196 0.13 11.49 14.69
CA ASN A 196 -1.02 12.38 14.77
C ASN A 196 -0.69 13.77 14.20
N TYR A 197 0.49 14.28 14.49
CA TYR A 197 0.95 15.63 14.13
C TYR A 197 2.38 15.60 13.61
N VAL A 198 2.74 16.61 12.83
CA VAL A 198 4.11 16.94 12.48
C VAL A 198 4.60 18.05 13.38
N TYR A 199 5.78 17.89 13.89
CA TYR A 199 6.47 18.86 14.73
C TYR A 199 7.75 19.32 14.09
N SER A 200 8.10 20.58 14.28
CA SER A 200 9.41 21.09 13.94
C SER A 200 9.99 21.96 15.03
N ILE A 201 11.29 21.91 15.21
CA ILE A 201 12.07 22.86 15.99
C ILE A 201 13.18 23.38 15.09
N ASN A 202 13.24 24.71 14.96
CA ASN A 202 14.29 25.42 14.25
C ASN A 202 14.98 26.37 15.24
N GLY A 203 16.33 26.40 15.21
CA GLY A 203 17.09 27.25 16.14
C GLY A 203 18.48 27.62 15.62
N ASP A 204 19.00 28.74 16.14
CA ASP A 204 20.35 29.27 15.88
C ASP A 204 21.34 28.84 16.97
#